data_dd87bed726332c44a172283d5b615d4e
#
_entry.id   dd87bed726332c44a172283d5b615d4e
#
_cell.length_a   1.000
_cell.length_b   1.000
_cell.length_c   1.000
_cell.angle_alpha   90.00
_cell.angle_beta   90.00
_cell.angle_gamma   90.00
#
_symmetry.space_group_name_H-M   'P 1'
#
loop_
_entity.id
_entity.type
_entity.pdbx_description
1 polymer ?
#
loop_
_entity_poly.entity_id
_entity_poly.type
_entity_poly.pdbx_seq_one_letter_code
_entity_poly.pdbx_strand_id
1 'polypeptide(L)'
;EKNGDIYLDKYAGWYSVRDEAYYDEKELTDGPNGQKLSPQGTPVEWVEEESYFFRLSAFQDKLLAHYEAHPEFIGPETRANEVKSFVRGGLQDLSVSRTTFDWGVPVPGDPKHIMYVWVDALTNYITGVGFPDETSESFQKYWPADAHIIGKDIIRFHAVYWPAFLMSAGVALPRQVFGHGFLYNRGEKMSKSVGNVVDPFVLASDFGVDQIRYFLLREVPFGQDGNYSRDGITQRINADLANDLGNLAQRSLSMIAKNCGGVIPEPGALTESDETILAAADGVLPRVEEAIDAFAIHKALEIVWALIADANRYFAGEEPWAHKKTDPERMGTILYVTAEVTRQIAILVQAVMPESGAKLLDQLAVPEDARDFAALGPKGRLKPGTVLPAPSAVFPRYIEPDGEAAAS
;
A
#
# COMPACT_ATOMS: atom_id res chain seq x y z
N GLU A 1 32.08 -8.63 -14.18
CA GLU A 1 33.48 -8.85 -14.54
C GLU A 1 33.70 -8.78 -16.04
N LYS A 2 32.97 -9.55 -16.87
CA LYS A 2 33.17 -9.58 -18.35
C LYS A 2 33.13 -8.19 -19.00
N ASN A 3 32.29 -7.29 -18.50
CA ASN A 3 32.16 -5.92 -19.00
C ASN A 3 33.16 -4.93 -18.37
N GLY A 4 34.01 -5.38 -17.43
CA GLY A 4 34.96 -4.54 -16.70
C GLY A 4 34.30 -3.69 -15.58
N ASP A 5 33.03 -3.93 -15.29
CA ASP A 5 32.30 -3.17 -14.26
C ASP A 5 32.52 -3.72 -12.83
N ILE A 6 33.14 -4.87 -12.69
CA ILE A 6 33.54 -5.45 -11.40
C ILE A 6 35.05 -5.70 -11.41
N TYR A 7 35.74 -5.22 -10.39
CA TYR A 7 37.19 -5.38 -10.22
C TYR A 7 37.56 -5.61 -8.76
N LEU A 8 38.71 -6.26 -8.54
CA LEU A 8 39.26 -6.50 -7.21
C LEU A 8 40.17 -5.34 -6.81
N ASP A 9 40.00 -4.77 -5.61
CA ASP A 9 40.87 -3.74 -5.04
C ASP A 9 40.88 -3.83 -3.51
N LYS A 10 41.78 -3.07 -2.87
CA LYS A 10 41.85 -2.96 -1.42
C LYS A 10 41.04 -1.75 -0.98
N TYR A 11 40.16 -1.99 -0.04
CA TYR A 11 39.39 -0.92 0.59
C TYR A 11 39.93 -0.66 2.00
N ALA A 12 40.11 0.61 2.33
CA ALA A 12 40.42 1.04 3.68
C ALA A 12 39.36 2.09 4.10
N GLY A 13 38.67 1.86 5.20
CA GLY A 13 37.61 2.75 5.64
C GLY A 13 37.07 2.44 7.02
N TRP A 14 36.25 3.34 7.55
CA TRP A 14 35.57 3.18 8.83
C TRP A 14 34.35 2.28 8.65
N TYR A 15 34.40 1.08 9.24
CA TYR A 15 33.36 0.06 9.13
C TYR A 15 32.61 -0.12 10.45
N SER A 16 31.27 -0.14 10.40
CA SER A 16 30.43 -0.55 11.52
C SER A 16 29.98 -2.00 11.32
N VAL A 17 30.41 -2.89 12.20
CA VAL A 17 30.00 -4.31 12.20
C VAL A 17 28.48 -4.44 12.41
N ARG A 18 27.87 -3.56 13.23
CA ARG A 18 26.44 -3.60 13.52
C ARG A 18 25.57 -3.11 12.37
N ASP A 19 26.04 -2.07 11.67
CA ASP A 19 25.30 -1.47 10.55
C ASP A 19 25.63 -2.17 9.23
N GLU A 20 26.65 -3.05 9.23
CA GLU A 20 27.21 -3.73 8.05
C GLU A 20 27.56 -2.74 6.91
N ALA A 21 28.05 -1.57 7.27
CA ALA A 21 28.28 -0.47 6.35
C ALA A 21 29.59 0.25 6.62
N TYR A 22 30.20 0.75 5.53
CA TYR A 22 31.31 1.68 5.58
C TYR A 22 30.80 3.12 5.60
N TYR A 23 31.54 3.98 6.28
CA TYR A 23 31.23 5.41 6.42
C TYR A 23 32.44 6.27 6.03
N ASP A 24 32.18 7.40 5.42
CA ASP A 24 33.19 8.43 5.18
C ASP A 24 33.53 9.10 6.53
N GLU A 25 34.79 9.48 6.73
CA GLU A 25 35.24 10.15 7.97
C GLU A 25 34.41 11.38 8.31
N LYS A 26 33.89 12.08 7.30
CA LYS A 26 33.01 13.25 7.44
C LYS A 26 31.62 12.95 7.99
N GLU A 27 31.20 11.71 7.91
CA GLU A 27 29.90 11.25 8.41
C GLU A 27 29.96 10.81 9.88
N LEU A 28 31.19 10.64 10.43
CA LEU A 28 31.39 10.13 11.77
C LEU A 28 31.24 11.22 12.83
N THR A 29 30.78 10.79 14.00
CA THR A 29 30.72 11.59 15.22
C THR A 29 31.64 11.03 16.29
N ASP A 30 32.18 11.90 17.17
CA ASP A 30 32.99 11.46 18.28
C ASP A 30 32.09 10.93 19.41
N GLY A 31 32.37 9.71 19.84
CA GLY A 31 31.70 9.05 20.95
C GLY A 31 32.50 9.09 22.25
N PRO A 32 32.01 8.46 23.31
CA PRO A 32 32.73 8.33 24.60
C PRO A 32 34.11 7.70 24.41
N ASN A 33 35.13 8.17 25.14
CA ASN A 33 36.49 7.65 25.13
C ASN A 33 37.26 7.76 23.79
N GLY A 34 36.91 8.71 22.93
CA GLY A 34 37.56 8.95 21.62
C GLY A 34 37.22 7.90 20.56
N GLN A 35 36.19 7.12 20.77
CA GLN A 35 35.63 6.21 19.77
C GLN A 35 34.90 6.97 18.68
N LYS A 36 35.06 6.57 17.42
CA LYS A 36 34.27 7.09 16.31
C LYS A 36 32.95 6.33 16.23
N LEU A 37 31.84 7.05 15.98
CA LEU A 37 30.50 6.49 15.82
C LEU A 37 29.96 6.82 14.44
N SER A 38 29.20 5.86 13.89
CA SER A 38 28.42 6.06 12.66
C SER A 38 27.30 7.09 12.86
N PRO A 39 26.65 7.58 11.80
CA PRO A 39 25.45 8.41 11.89
C PRO A 39 24.29 7.76 12.67
N GLN A 40 24.33 6.43 12.83
CA GLN A 40 23.34 5.65 13.60
C GLN A 40 23.75 5.46 15.07
N GLY A 41 24.89 6.05 15.49
CA GLY A 41 25.39 5.97 16.85
C GLY A 41 26.09 4.65 17.18
N THR A 42 26.49 3.87 16.18
CA THR A 42 27.19 2.59 16.37
C THR A 42 28.70 2.77 16.27
N PRO A 43 29.51 2.01 17.02
CA PRO A 43 30.96 2.02 16.93
C PRO A 43 31.44 1.67 15.52
N VAL A 44 32.47 2.38 15.04
CA VAL A 44 33.18 2.08 13.80
C VAL A 44 34.65 1.80 14.06
N GLU A 45 35.22 0.91 13.27
CA GLU A 45 36.64 0.53 13.31
C GLU A 45 37.26 0.77 11.94
N TRP A 46 38.53 1.17 11.90
CA TRP A 46 39.29 1.28 10.66
C TRP A 46 39.63 -0.09 10.15
N VAL A 47 39.14 -0.48 9.00
CA VAL A 47 39.34 -1.80 8.38
C VAL A 47 40.00 -1.61 7.03
N GLU A 48 41.02 -2.41 6.74
CA GLU A 48 41.58 -2.60 5.40
C GLU A 48 41.25 -4.01 4.94
N GLU A 49 40.44 -4.10 3.89
CA GLU A 49 39.93 -5.36 3.33
C GLU A 49 40.08 -5.40 1.82
N GLU A 50 40.50 -6.54 1.27
CA GLU A 50 40.41 -6.82 -0.14
C GLU A 50 38.94 -7.08 -0.49
N SER A 51 38.42 -6.39 -1.49
CA SER A 51 37.01 -6.50 -1.89
C SER A 51 36.85 -6.38 -3.40
N TYR A 52 35.83 -7.03 -3.92
CA TYR A 52 35.33 -6.73 -5.27
C TYR A 52 34.54 -5.45 -5.23
N PHE A 53 34.81 -4.60 -6.20
CA PHE A 53 34.11 -3.32 -6.39
C PHE A 53 33.27 -3.37 -7.66
N PHE A 54 32.04 -2.89 -7.56
CA PHE A 54 31.24 -2.52 -8.71
C PHE A 54 31.49 -1.05 -9.07
N ARG A 55 31.80 -0.80 -10.34
CA ARG A 55 32.15 0.54 -10.87
C ARG A 55 30.93 1.44 -10.98
N LEU A 56 30.27 1.68 -9.85
CA LEU A 56 29.03 2.46 -9.77
C LEU A 56 29.20 3.88 -10.31
N SER A 57 30.36 4.48 -10.11
CA SER A 57 30.70 5.82 -10.63
C SER A 57 30.54 5.92 -12.16
N ALA A 58 30.79 4.84 -12.90
CA ALA A 58 30.63 4.81 -14.35
C ALA A 58 29.17 4.81 -14.84
N PHE A 59 28.23 4.62 -13.92
CA PHE A 59 26.78 4.62 -14.22
C PHE A 59 26.09 5.93 -13.84
N GLN A 60 26.77 6.90 -13.24
CA GLN A 60 26.18 8.16 -12.79
C GLN A 60 25.40 8.87 -13.89
N ASP A 61 26.03 9.12 -15.02
CA ASP A 61 25.39 9.86 -16.13
C ASP A 61 24.27 9.06 -16.77
N LYS A 62 24.40 7.73 -16.86
CA LYS A 62 23.37 6.84 -17.37
C LYS A 62 22.13 6.86 -16.46
N LEU A 63 22.32 6.85 -15.15
CA LEU A 63 21.24 6.95 -14.18
C LEU A 63 20.53 8.30 -14.27
N LEU A 64 21.27 9.39 -14.31
CA LEU A 64 20.69 10.74 -14.45
C LEU A 64 19.90 10.88 -15.74
N ALA A 65 20.46 10.40 -16.87
CA ALA A 65 19.75 10.40 -18.15
C ALA A 65 18.47 9.55 -18.10
N HIS A 66 18.50 8.41 -17.43
CA HIS A 66 17.31 7.57 -17.23
C HIS A 66 16.24 8.30 -16.41
N TYR A 67 16.61 8.96 -15.31
CA TYR A 67 15.65 9.71 -14.47
C TYR A 67 15.08 10.95 -15.17
N GLU A 68 15.78 11.50 -16.13
CA GLU A 68 15.29 12.62 -16.96
C GLU A 68 14.31 12.12 -18.03
N ALA A 69 14.61 10.97 -18.65
CA ALA A 69 13.75 10.36 -19.66
C ALA A 69 12.49 9.71 -19.04
N HIS A 70 12.55 9.30 -17.77
CA HIS A 70 11.50 8.60 -17.04
C HIS A 70 11.26 9.29 -15.68
N PRO A 71 10.60 10.45 -15.67
CA PRO A 71 10.35 11.19 -14.43
C PRO A 71 9.49 10.42 -13.41
N GLU A 72 8.69 9.47 -13.87
CA GLU A 72 7.87 8.55 -13.07
C GLU A 72 8.67 7.43 -12.41
N PHE A 73 9.92 7.19 -12.81
CA PHE A 73 10.72 6.05 -12.36
C PHE A 73 10.86 5.97 -10.83
N ILE A 74 10.97 7.12 -10.15
CA ILE A 74 11.11 7.17 -8.69
C ILE A 74 9.92 7.92 -8.08
N GLY A 75 9.18 7.26 -7.21
CA GLY A 75 8.10 7.83 -6.45
C GLY A 75 8.26 7.64 -4.93
N PRO A 76 7.62 8.52 -4.15
CA PRO A 76 7.05 9.80 -4.49
C PRO A 76 8.11 10.87 -4.84
N GLU A 77 7.69 12.04 -5.30
CA GLU A 77 8.59 13.12 -5.77
C GLU A 77 9.68 13.51 -4.76
N THR A 78 9.35 13.50 -3.48
CA THR A 78 10.32 13.76 -2.40
C THR A 78 11.47 12.76 -2.41
N ARG A 79 11.22 11.50 -2.70
CA ARG A 79 12.24 10.45 -2.83
C ARG A 79 13.01 10.58 -4.14
N ALA A 80 12.34 10.96 -5.23
CA ALA A 80 13.01 11.25 -6.50
C ALA A 80 14.03 12.37 -6.34
N ASN A 81 13.66 13.46 -5.67
CA ASN A 81 14.55 14.59 -5.42
C ASN A 81 15.76 14.20 -4.54
N GLU A 82 15.55 13.39 -3.49
CA GLU A 82 16.62 12.84 -2.64
C GLU A 82 17.61 12.01 -3.46
N VAL A 83 17.12 11.06 -4.25
CA VAL A 83 17.97 10.18 -5.08
C VAL A 83 18.72 10.96 -6.16
N LYS A 84 18.03 11.84 -6.88
CA LYS A 84 18.67 12.68 -7.90
C LYS A 84 19.78 13.57 -7.31
N SER A 85 19.54 14.13 -6.12
CA SER A 85 20.55 14.93 -5.40
C SER A 85 21.76 14.07 -4.99
N PHE A 86 21.52 12.87 -4.46
CA PHE A 86 22.59 11.93 -4.11
C PHE A 86 23.44 11.54 -5.32
N VAL A 87 22.82 11.18 -6.45
CA VAL A 87 23.56 10.81 -7.67
C VAL A 87 24.35 11.99 -8.25
N ARG A 88 23.77 13.20 -8.27
CA ARG A 88 24.45 14.43 -8.71
C ARG A 88 25.62 14.81 -7.82
N GLY A 89 25.59 14.41 -6.55
CA GLY A 89 26.69 14.66 -5.60
C GLY A 89 27.97 13.88 -5.91
N GLY A 90 27.92 12.93 -6.84
CA GLY A 90 29.04 12.08 -7.25
C GLY A 90 28.97 10.69 -6.65
N LEU A 91 28.83 9.68 -7.52
CA LEU A 91 28.82 8.28 -7.09
C LEU A 91 30.24 7.75 -6.90
N GLN A 92 30.45 6.99 -5.82
CA GLN A 92 31.67 6.24 -5.57
C GLN A 92 31.44 4.78 -5.96
N ASP A 93 32.53 4.07 -6.31
CA ASP A 93 32.45 2.64 -6.60
C ASP A 93 32.07 1.86 -5.35
N LEU A 94 31.21 0.86 -5.53
CA LEU A 94 30.56 0.14 -4.45
C LEU A 94 31.29 -1.17 -4.16
N SER A 95 31.74 -1.37 -2.91
CA SER A 95 32.25 -2.66 -2.45
C SER A 95 31.12 -3.69 -2.40
N VAL A 96 31.26 -4.78 -3.15
CA VAL A 96 30.22 -5.81 -3.37
C VAL A 96 30.61 -7.19 -2.83
N SER A 97 31.70 -7.29 -2.06
CA SER A 97 32.07 -8.53 -1.36
C SER A 97 32.67 -8.26 0.01
N ARG A 98 32.77 -9.31 0.82
CA ARG A 98 33.35 -9.30 2.17
C ARG A 98 34.17 -10.56 2.37
N THR A 99 35.24 -10.45 3.18
CA THR A 99 36.09 -11.58 3.61
C THR A 99 36.08 -11.81 5.12
N THR A 100 35.37 -10.95 5.87
CA THR A 100 35.30 -10.98 7.34
C THR A 100 34.40 -12.08 7.91
N PHE A 101 33.57 -12.70 7.07
CA PHE A 101 32.69 -13.82 7.41
C PHE A 101 32.58 -14.80 6.24
N ASP A 102 32.15 -16.03 6.52
CA ASP A 102 32.04 -17.13 5.57
C ASP A 102 30.62 -17.56 5.24
N TRP A 103 29.60 -16.92 5.90
CA TRP A 103 28.19 -17.18 5.62
C TRP A 103 27.65 -16.27 4.52
N GLY A 104 27.04 -16.85 3.49
CA GLY A 104 26.43 -16.13 2.37
C GLY A 104 26.75 -16.76 1.02
N VAL A 105 26.51 -16.03 -0.06
CA VAL A 105 26.76 -16.47 -1.43
C VAL A 105 28.22 -16.19 -1.79
N PRO A 106 29.05 -17.22 -2.05
CA PRO A 106 30.44 -17.01 -2.43
C PRO A 106 30.57 -16.38 -3.82
N VAL A 107 31.60 -15.56 -4.00
CA VAL A 107 31.94 -15.01 -5.31
C VAL A 107 32.40 -16.15 -6.24
N PRO A 108 31.83 -16.31 -7.45
CA PRO A 108 32.23 -17.34 -8.39
C PRO A 108 33.72 -17.22 -8.75
N GLY A 109 34.47 -18.32 -8.53
CA GLY A 109 35.91 -18.40 -8.80
C GLY A 109 36.80 -17.86 -7.67
N ASP A 110 36.26 -17.23 -6.64
CA ASP A 110 36.99 -16.76 -5.47
C ASP A 110 36.17 -16.93 -4.17
N PRO A 111 36.04 -18.15 -3.67
CA PRO A 111 35.17 -18.49 -2.53
C PRO A 111 35.59 -17.93 -1.18
N LYS A 112 36.75 -17.27 -1.08
CA LYS A 112 37.13 -16.52 0.11
C LYS A 112 36.35 -15.22 0.27
N HIS A 113 35.74 -14.74 -0.84
CA HIS A 113 34.86 -13.57 -0.86
C HIS A 113 33.41 -14.01 -0.83
N ILE A 114 32.64 -13.43 0.06
CA ILE A 114 31.17 -13.57 0.13
C ILE A 114 30.54 -12.33 -0.49
N MET A 115 29.54 -12.53 -1.35
CA MET A 115 28.82 -11.39 -1.96
C MET A 115 28.18 -10.52 -0.88
N TYR A 116 28.25 -9.21 -1.07
CA TYR A 116 27.53 -8.26 -0.24
C TYR A 116 26.02 -8.53 -0.29
N VAL A 117 25.38 -8.52 0.88
CA VAL A 117 23.98 -8.91 1.05
C VAL A 117 23.02 -8.23 0.06
N TRP A 118 23.28 -6.97 -0.31
CA TRP A 118 22.43 -6.26 -1.27
C TRP A 118 22.59 -6.72 -2.73
N VAL A 119 23.68 -7.35 -3.09
CA VAL A 119 23.81 -8.00 -4.41
C VAL A 119 22.87 -9.20 -4.47
N ASP A 120 22.87 -10.03 -3.43
CA ASP A 120 21.96 -11.18 -3.29
C ASP A 120 20.50 -10.73 -3.19
N ALA A 121 20.21 -9.82 -2.26
CA ALA A 121 18.85 -9.35 -2.01
C ALA A 121 18.18 -8.70 -3.25
N LEU A 122 18.93 -7.90 -4.02
CA LEU A 122 18.38 -7.25 -5.22
C LEU A 122 18.21 -8.25 -6.39
N THR A 123 19.15 -9.20 -6.53
CA THR A 123 19.08 -10.22 -7.58
C THR A 123 17.86 -11.15 -7.40
N ASN A 124 17.36 -11.30 -6.17
CA ASN A 124 16.16 -12.08 -5.88
C ASN A 124 14.94 -11.67 -6.74
N TYR A 125 14.79 -10.39 -7.09
CA TYR A 125 13.67 -9.93 -7.94
C TYR A 125 13.63 -10.60 -9.31
N ILE A 126 14.77 -10.84 -9.93
CA ILE A 126 14.84 -11.51 -11.23
C ILE A 126 14.94 -13.03 -11.11
N THR A 127 15.63 -13.56 -10.09
CA THR A 127 15.70 -15.01 -9.87
C THR A 127 14.33 -15.60 -9.50
N GLY A 128 13.51 -14.86 -8.76
CA GLY A 128 12.15 -15.26 -8.41
C GLY A 128 11.23 -15.43 -9.64
N VAL A 129 11.55 -14.81 -10.77
CA VAL A 129 10.78 -14.93 -12.02
C VAL A 129 11.49 -15.75 -13.10
N GLY A 130 12.60 -16.43 -12.75
CA GLY A 130 13.23 -17.45 -13.60
C GLY A 130 14.52 -17.03 -14.30
N PHE A 131 15.08 -15.84 -14.04
CA PHE A 131 16.40 -15.46 -14.57
C PHE A 131 17.46 -16.54 -14.19
N PRO A 132 18.40 -16.95 -15.07
CA PRO A 132 18.77 -16.28 -16.31
C PRO A 132 18.01 -16.72 -17.58
N ASP A 133 16.96 -17.53 -17.45
CA ASP A 133 16.14 -17.88 -18.61
C ASP A 133 15.13 -16.76 -18.91
N GLU A 134 15.59 -15.77 -19.69
CA GLU A 134 14.75 -14.64 -20.12
C GLU A 134 13.63 -15.07 -21.10
N THR A 135 13.65 -16.31 -21.60
CA THR A 135 12.62 -16.84 -22.49
C THR A 135 11.49 -17.54 -21.75
N SER A 136 11.65 -17.77 -20.46
CA SER A 136 10.62 -18.41 -19.63
C SER A 136 9.33 -17.57 -19.58
N GLU A 137 8.18 -18.24 -19.54
CA GLU A 137 6.88 -17.58 -19.44
C GLU A 137 6.79 -16.67 -18.20
N SER A 138 7.36 -17.10 -17.07
CA SER A 138 7.37 -16.34 -15.83
C SER A 138 8.18 -15.05 -15.97
N PHE A 139 9.38 -15.13 -16.56
CA PHE A 139 10.21 -13.95 -16.75
C PHE A 139 9.52 -12.96 -17.68
N GLN A 140 9.04 -13.41 -18.84
CA GLN A 140 8.39 -12.52 -19.81
C GLN A 140 7.09 -11.90 -19.31
N LYS A 141 6.39 -12.57 -18.38
CA LYS A 141 5.15 -12.06 -17.79
C LYS A 141 5.40 -11.01 -16.69
N TYR A 142 6.43 -11.23 -15.86
CA TYR A 142 6.61 -10.45 -14.64
C TYR A 142 7.82 -9.52 -14.66
N TRP A 143 8.68 -9.61 -15.69
CA TRP A 143 9.80 -8.72 -15.86
C TRP A 143 9.75 -8.00 -17.21
N PRO A 144 9.98 -6.67 -17.26
CA PRO A 144 10.28 -5.79 -16.12
C PRO A 144 9.11 -5.63 -15.17
N ALA A 145 9.39 -5.55 -13.88
CA ALA A 145 8.38 -5.28 -12.85
C ALA A 145 7.72 -3.91 -13.09
N ASP A 146 6.38 -3.83 -12.92
CA ASP A 146 5.67 -2.56 -13.02
C ASP A 146 6.07 -1.60 -11.90
N ALA A 147 6.22 -2.10 -10.67
CA ALA A 147 6.72 -1.31 -9.54
C ALA A 147 7.47 -2.17 -8.52
N HIS A 148 8.55 -1.62 -7.97
CA HIS A 148 9.15 -2.07 -6.71
C HIS A 148 8.60 -1.19 -5.59
N ILE A 149 7.76 -1.76 -4.73
CA ILE A 149 7.22 -1.08 -3.53
C ILE A 149 8.12 -1.41 -2.35
N ILE A 150 8.77 -0.40 -1.79
CA ILE A 150 9.81 -0.57 -0.77
C ILE A 150 9.73 0.46 0.34
N GLY A 151 10.34 0.20 1.48
CA GLY A 151 10.55 1.20 2.52
C GLY A 151 11.50 2.31 2.07
N LYS A 152 11.26 3.53 2.51
CA LYS A 152 12.07 4.70 2.14
C LYS A 152 13.54 4.58 2.53
N ASP A 153 13.86 3.78 3.54
CA ASP A 153 15.22 3.55 4.05
C ASP A 153 16.11 2.78 3.07
N ILE A 154 15.51 2.01 2.17
CA ILE A 154 16.23 1.23 1.16
C ILE A 154 16.09 1.80 -0.26
N ILE A 155 15.67 3.07 -0.37
CA ILE A 155 15.43 3.71 -1.69
C ILE A 155 16.69 3.76 -2.55
N ARG A 156 17.87 4.03 -1.96
CA ARG A 156 19.14 4.11 -2.70
C ARG A 156 19.54 2.78 -3.32
N PHE A 157 19.30 1.68 -2.61
CA PHE A 157 19.58 0.33 -3.14
C PHE A 157 18.74 0.03 -4.38
N HIS A 158 17.46 0.41 -4.37
CA HIS A 158 16.52 0.09 -5.45
C HIS A 158 16.48 1.10 -6.58
N ALA A 159 16.79 2.36 -6.30
CA ALA A 159 16.74 3.41 -7.31
C ALA A 159 18.12 3.77 -7.88
N VAL A 160 19.24 3.39 -7.24
CA VAL A 160 20.60 3.68 -7.70
C VAL A 160 21.36 2.39 -8.02
N TYR A 161 21.59 1.53 -7.00
CA TYR A 161 22.44 0.35 -7.17
C TYR A 161 21.80 -0.69 -8.08
N TRP A 162 20.53 -1.00 -7.84
CA TRP A 162 19.81 -2.00 -8.64
C TRP A 162 19.73 -1.65 -10.13
N PRO A 163 19.31 -0.43 -10.53
CA PRO A 163 19.34 -0.04 -11.94
C PRO A 163 20.74 -0.10 -12.55
N ALA A 164 21.78 0.31 -11.81
CA ALA A 164 23.16 0.22 -12.30
C ALA A 164 23.60 -1.24 -12.51
N PHE A 165 23.25 -2.17 -11.60
CA PHE A 165 23.52 -3.61 -11.77
C PHE A 165 22.82 -4.18 -13.00
N LEU A 166 21.54 -3.84 -13.19
CA LEU A 166 20.76 -4.28 -14.35
C LEU A 166 21.32 -3.71 -15.66
N MET A 167 21.68 -2.42 -15.70
CA MET A 167 22.34 -1.81 -16.86
C MET A 167 23.66 -2.50 -17.20
N SER A 168 24.47 -2.85 -16.19
CA SER A 168 25.70 -3.59 -16.37
C SER A 168 25.46 -5.01 -16.90
N ALA A 169 24.40 -5.65 -16.43
CA ALA A 169 24.02 -7.00 -16.86
C ALA A 169 23.30 -7.03 -18.23
N GLY A 170 22.87 -5.88 -18.75
CA GLY A 170 22.09 -5.80 -19.98
C GLY A 170 20.63 -6.23 -19.81
N VAL A 171 20.12 -6.24 -18.57
CA VAL A 171 18.75 -6.60 -18.23
C VAL A 171 17.87 -5.35 -18.15
N ALA A 172 16.63 -5.46 -18.60
CA ALA A 172 15.67 -4.34 -18.54
C ALA A 172 15.46 -3.84 -17.12
N LEU A 173 15.23 -2.53 -16.95
CA LEU A 173 14.95 -1.92 -15.66
C LEU A 173 13.48 -2.11 -15.28
N PRO A 174 13.12 -2.14 -13.97
CA PRO A 174 11.74 -2.02 -13.54
C PRO A 174 11.16 -0.69 -14.02
N ARG A 175 9.84 -0.60 -14.16
CA ARG A 175 9.19 0.63 -14.64
C ARG A 175 9.19 1.73 -13.58
N GLN A 176 9.05 1.33 -12.31
CA GLN A 176 9.00 2.28 -11.19
C GLN A 176 9.58 1.69 -9.90
N VAL A 177 10.16 2.56 -9.08
CA VAL A 177 10.55 2.30 -7.68
C VAL A 177 9.78 3.28 -6.80
N PHE A 178 8.94 2.78 -5.90
CA PHE A 178 8.13 3.61 -5.01
C PHE A 178 8.51 3.38 -3.54
N GLY A 179 9.04 4.42 -2.89
CA GLY A 179 9.46 4.38 -1.49
C GLY A 179 8.36 4.86 -0.55
N HIS A 180 7.72 3.92 0.20
CA HIS A 180 6.73 4.28 1.22
C HIS A 180 7.40 4.72 2.53
N GLY A 181 6.65 5.49 3.35
CA GLY A 181 7.09 5.96 4.65
C GLY A 181 7.00 4.92 5.77
N PHE A 182 7.39 5.32 6.97
CA PHE A 182 7.31 4.50 8.18
C PHE A 182 5.99 4.74 8.93
N LEU A 183 5.57 3.72 9.65
CA LEU A 183 4.52 3.84 10.66
C LEU A 183 5.19 4.02 12.03
N TYR A 184 4.99 5.19 12.63
CA TYR A 184 5.48 5.52 13.95
C TYR A 184 4.47 5.12 15.03
N ASN A 185 4.96 4.89 16.24
CA ASN A 185 4.14 4.76 17.45
C ASN A 185 4.48 5.93 18.36
N ARG A 186 3.51 6.82 18.63
CA ARG A 186 3.70 8.05 19.45
C ARG A 186 4.82 8.97 18.93
N GLY A 187 5.00 9.05 17.62
CA GLY A 187 6.03 9.87 17.00
C GLY A 187 7.43 9.26 17.00
N GLU A 188 7.60 8.03 17.51
CA GLU A 188 8.86 7.31 17.54
C GLU A 188 8.86 6.13 16.57
N LYS A 189 10.01 5.86 15.95
CA LYS A 189 10.19 4.69 15.10
C LYS A 189 10.02 3.41 15.93
N MET A 190 9.17 2.50 15.46
CA MET A 190 8.99 1.21 16.12
C MET A 190 10.28 0.40 16.07
N SER A 191 10.74 -0.08 17.21
CA SER A 191 11.88 -1.00 17.31
C SER A 191 11.73 -1.96 18.48
N LYS A 192 12.27 -3.17 18.32
CA LYS A 192 12.27 -4.18 19.41
C LYS A 192 13.06 -3.70 20.63
N SER A 193 14.12 -2.92 20.41
CA SER A 193 14.98 -2.39 21.50
C SER A 193 14.29 -1.32 22.33
N VAL A 194 13.34 -0.59 21.76
CA VAL A 194 12.53 0.43 22.46
C VAL A 194 11.27 -0.19 23.10
N GLY A 195 10.85 -1.37 22.64
CA GLY A 195 9.66 -2.06 23.17
C GLY A 195 8.33 -1.44 22.72
N ASN A 196 8.35 -0.57 21.69
CA ASN A 196 7.19 0.14 21.17
C ASN A 196 6.60 -0.48 19.89
N VAL A 197 6.98 -1.72 19.58
CA VAL A 197 6.46 -2.45 18.42
C VAL A 197 5.02 -2.85 18.66
N VAL A 198 4.16 -2.54 17.70
CA VAL A 198 2.75 -2.93 17.71
C VAL A 198 2.59 -4.25 16.97
N ASP A 199 1.99 -5.24 17.63
CA ASP A 199 1.72 -6.54 17.03
C ASP A 199 0.46 -6.46 16.16
N PRO A 200 0.55 -6.71 14.84
CA PRO A 200 -0.60 -6.67 13.94
C PRO A 200 -1.65 -7.74 14.24
N PHE A 201 -1.28 -8.88 14.83
CA PHE A 201 -2.24 -9.92 15.21
C PHE A 201 -3.09 -9.49 16.40
N VAL A 202 -2.50 -8.78 17.36
CA VAL A 202 -3.25 -8.20 18.48
C VAL A 202 -4.23 -7.14 17.96
N LEU A 203 -3.79 -6.27 17.06
CA LEU A 203 -4.68 -5.28 16.44
C LEU A 203 -5.84 -5.93 15.67
N ALA A 204 -5.54 -6.96 14.90
CA ALA A 204 -6.56 -7.69 14.13
C ALA A 204 -7.56 -8.40 15.06
N SER A 205 -7.10 -8.93 16.21
CA SER A 205 -7.96 -9.53 17.22
C SER A 205 -8.86 -8.50 17.91
N ASP A 206 -8.32 -7.32 18.24
CA ASP A 206 -9.03 -6.26 18.97
C ASP A 206 -10.07 -5.55 18.09
N PHE A 207 -9.69 -5.19 16.87
CA PHE A 207 -10.48 -4.32 16.00
C PHE A 207 -11.11 -5.02 14.80
N GLY A 208 -10.58 -6.18 14.40
CA GLY A 208 -10.93 -6.87 13.17
C GLY A 208 -9.96 -6.56 12.01
N VAL A 209 -9.76 -7.55 11.14
CA VAL A 209 -8.81 -7.45 10.01
C VAL A 209 -9.19 -6.34 9.05
N ASP A 210 -10.45 -6.29 8.62
CA ASP A 210 -10.93 -5.31 7.64
C ASP A 210 -10.82 -3.87 8.17
N GLN A 211 -11.08 -3.67 9.47
CA GLN A 211 -10.98 -2.38 10.12
C GLN A 211 -9.55 -1.87 10.15
N ILE A 212 -8.59 -2.76 10.45
CA ILE A 212 -7.17 -2.40 10.45
C ILE A 212 -6.67 -2.13 9.03
N ARG A 213 -7.08 -2.95 8.05
CA ARG A 213 -6.74 -2.69 6.63
C ARG A 213 -7.26 -1.32 6.18
N TYR A 214 -8.52 -1.01 6.49
CA TYR A 214 -9.11 0.28 6.20
C TYR A 214 -8.33 1.43 6.84
N PHE A 215 -8.05 1.34 8.16
CA PHE A 215 -7.29 2.36 8.87
C PHE A 215 -5.93 2.62 8.22
N LEU A 216 -5.13 1.57 8.00
CA LEU A 216 -3.78 1.71 7.45
C LEU A 216 -3.76 2.30 6.03
N LEU A 217 -4.73 1.97 5.20
CA LEU A 217 -4.80 2.45 3.82
C LEU A 217 -5.47 3.83 3.70
N ARG A 218 -6.27 4.23 4.70
CA ARG A 218 -7.01 5.49 4.69
C ARG A 218 -6.31 6.61 5.47
N GLU A 219 -5.72 6.28 6.63
CA GLU A 219 -5.15 7.28 7.54
C GLU A 219 -3.82 7.82 7.04
N VAL A 220 -2.99 6.95 6.49
CA VAL A 220 -1.63 7.31 6.07
C VAL A 220 -1.58 7.49 4.56
N PRO A 221 -1.31 8.72 4.05
CA PRO A 221 -1.06 8.91 2.64
C PRO A 221 0.13 8.05 2.20
N PHE A 222 -0.07 7.15 1.23
CA PHE A 222 0.97 6.25 0.78
C PHE A 222 2.17 7.03 0.24
N GLY A 223 3.37 6.70 0.72
CA GLY A 223 4.60 7.46 0.46
C GLY A 223 5.01 8.44 1.57
N GLN A 224 4.13 8.71 2.53
CA GLN A 224 4.42 9.56 3.70
C GLN A 224 4.54 8.73 4.99
N ASP A 225 5.16 9.31 5.99
CA ASP A 225 5.18 8.73 7.35
C ASP A 225 3.81 8.89 8.01
N GLY A 226 3.41 7.87 8.76
CA GLY A 226 2.18 7.87 9.51
C GLY A 226 2.38 7.55 10.99
N ASN A 227 1.35 7.77 11.79
CA ASN A 227 1.34 7.43 13.20
C ASN A 227 0.28 6.38 13.50
N TYR A 228 0.65 5.36 14.24
CA TYR A 228 -0.29 4.45 14.86
C TYR A 228 -0.99 5.14 16.04
N SER A 229 -2.31 4.95 16.15
CA SER A 229 -3.10 5.44 17.25
C SER A 229 -4.36 4.58 17.43
N ARG A 230 -4.56 4.00 18.62
CA ARG A 230 -5.80 3.26 18.96
C ARG A 230 -7.03 4.17 18.85
N ASP A 231 -6.91 5.41 19.32
CA ASP A 231 -8.00 6.40 19.19
C ASP A 231 -8.33 6.71 17.75
N GLY A 232 -7.31 6.84 16.88
CA GLY A 232 -7.49 7.02 15.45
C GLY A 232 -8.20 5.83 14.79
N ILE A 233 -7.82 4.59 15.16
CA ILE A 233 -8.50 3.37 14.69
C ILE A 233 -9.97 3.39 15.13
N THR A 234 -10.23 3.62 16.42
CA THR A 234 -11.58 3.67 16.98
C THR A 234 -12.43 4.74 16.31
N GLN A 235 -11.85 5.93 16.08
CA GLN A 235 -12.54 7.02 15.39
C GLN A 235 -12.91 6.64 13.97
N ARG A 236 -11.99 6.04 13.20
CA ARG A 236 -12.27 5.59 11.83
C ARG A 236 -13.34 4.49 11.79
N ILE A 237 -13.27 3.52 12.69
CA ILE A 237 -14.30 2.46 12.78
C ILE A 237 -15.67 3.09 13.06
N ASN A 238 -15.76 3.98 14.02
CA ASN A 238 -17.04 4.53 14.45
C ASN A 238 -17.61 5.57 13.49
N ALA A 239 -16.78 6.45 12.94
CA ALA A 239 -17.23 7.48 12.01
C ALA A 239 -17.44 6.92 10.61
N ASP A 240 -16.39 6.39 9.99
CA ASP A 240 -16.42 6.04 8.58
C ASP A 240 -17.14 4.71 8.33
N LEU A 241 -16.85 3.68 9.14
CA LEU A 241 -17.41 2.34 8.91
C LEU A 241 -18.79 2.17 9.51
N ALA A 242 -18.97 2.47 10.80
CA ALA A 242 -20.26 2.26 11.46
C ALA A 242 -21.30 3.33 11.10
N ASN A 243 -20.94 4.62 11.21
CA ASN A 243 -21.90 5.70 11.01
C ASN A 243 -22.18 6.01 9.54
N ASP A 244 -21.16 5.93 8.65
CA ASP A 244 -21.38 6.25 7.25
C ASP A 244 -21.85 5.02 6.47
N LEU A 245 -20.97 4.07 6.16
CA LEU A 245 -21.30 2.91 5.33
C LEU A 245 -22.25 1.94 6.02
N GLY A 246 -21.97 1.59 7.28
CA GLY A 246 -22.77 0.65 8.06
C GLY A 246 -24.20 1.15 8.28
N ASN A 247 -24.35 2.43 8.61
CA ASN A 247 -25.67 3.01 8.82
C ASN A 247 -26.48 3.13 7.52
N LEU A 248 -25.83 3.51 6.40
CA LEU A 248 -26.49 3.54 5.08
C LEU A 248 -27.08 2.16 4.73
N ALA A 249 -26.27 1.11 4.79
CA ALA A 249 -26.69 -0.25 4.50
C ALA A 249 -27.77 -0.74 5.48
N GLN A 250 -27.55 -0.58 6.80
CA GLN A 250 -28.48 -1.06 7.81
C GLN A 250 -29.85 -0.39 7.73
N ARG A 251 -29.90 0.92 7.50
CA ARG A 251 -31.17 1.68 7.40
C ARG A 251 -31.95 1.29 6.15
N SER A 252 -31.29 1.25 4.99
CA SER A 252 -31.94 0.93 3.71
C SER A 252 -32.45 -0.51 3.70
N LEU A 253 -31.63 -1.49 4.07
CA LEU A 253 -32.01 -2.90 4.10
C LEU A 253 -33.08 -3.20 5.17
N SER A 254 -33.01 -2.56 6.34
CA SER A 254 -34.08 -2.69 7.36
C SER A 254 -35.41 -2.14 6.88
N MET A 255 -35.41 -1.06 6.09
CA MET A 255 -36.64 -0.53 5.50
C MET A 255 -37.19 -1.46 4.41
N ILE A 256 -36.34 -2.04 3.56
CA ILE A 256 -36.76 -3.04 2.57
C ILE A 256 -37.38 -4.25 3.28
N ALA A 257 -36.70 -4.78 4.30
CA ALA A 257 -37.23 -5.93 5.07
C ALA A 257 -38.61 -5.65 5.69
N LYS A 258 -38.80 -4.46 6.28
CA LYS A 258 -40.03 -4.09 6.99
C LYS A 258 -41.19 -3.64 6.10
N ASN A 259 -40.88 -3.02 4.95
CA ASN A 259 -41.91 -2.33 4.15
C ASN A 259 -42.08 -2.88 2.73
N CYS A 260 -41.11 -3.65 2.23
CA CYS A 260 -41.13 -4.25 0.89
C CYS A 260 -41.11 -5.80 0.94
N GLY A 261 -41.54 -6.38 2.07
CA GLY A 261 -41.59 -7.84 2.22
C GLY A 261 -40.23 -8.56 2.18
N GLY A 262 -39.13 -7.84 2.39
CA GLY A 262 -37.78 -8.42 2.33
C GLY A 262 -37.33 -8.72 0.90
N VAL A 263 -37.89 -8.08 -0.11
CA VAL A 263 -37.49 -8.22 -1.51
C VAL A 263 -37.03 -6.86 -2.08
N ILE A 264 -36.12 -6.88 -3.03
CA ILE A 264 -35.73 -5.67 -3.77
C ILE A 264 -36.98 -5.13 -4.49
N PRO A 265 -37.39 -3.88 -4.18
CA PRO A 265 -38.57 -3.30 -4.80
C PRO A 265 -38.37 -3.00 -6.27
N GLU A 266 -39.46 -3.04 -7.04
CA GLU A 266 -39.51 -2.52 -8.42
C GLU A 266 -39.43 -1.00 -8.37
N PRO A 267 -38.46 -0.35 -9.04
CA PRO A 267 -38.44 1.10 -9.10
C PRO A 267 -39.51 1.63 -10.03
N GLY A 268 -40.22 2.68 -9.63
CA GLY A 268 -41.05 3.49 -10.50
C GLY A 268 -40.25 4.46 -11.36
N ALA A 269 -40.86 5.54 -11.82
CA ALA A 269 -40.17 6.58 -12.56
C ALA A 269 -39.08 7.24 -11.70
N LEU A 270 -37.86 7.31 -12.25
CA LEU A 270 -36.73 7.96 -11.59
C LEU A 270 -36.89 9.48 -11.64
N THR A 271 -36.56 10.14 -10.57
CA THR A 271 -36.41 11.60 -10.49
C THR A 271 -34.96 12.00 -10.85
N GLU A 272 -34.73 13.28 -11.06
CA GLU A 272 -33.40 13.84 -11.30
C GLU A 272 -32.41 13.50 -10.15
N SER A 273 -32.90 13.47 -8.91
CA SER A 273 -32.07 13.07 -7.74
C SER A 273 -31.65 11.61 -7.81
N ASP A 274 -32.56 10.70 -8.21
CA ASP A 274 -32.28 9.29 -8.39
C ASP A 274 -31.23 9.05 -9.49
N GLU A 275 -31.42 9.68 -10.62
CA GLU A 275 -30.52 9.61 -11.77
C GLU A 275 -29.13 10.15 -11.41
N THR A 276 -29.07 11.26 -10.68
CA THR A 276 -27.81 11.88 -10.24
C THR A 276 -26.99 10.95 -9.37
N ILE A 277 -27.57 10.34 -8.33
CA ILE A 277 -26.80 9.44 -7.43
C ILE A 277 -26.42 8.13 -8.12
N LEU A 278 -27.28 7.60 -9.00
CA LEU A 278 -26.96 6.42 -9.81
C LEU A 278 -25.81 6.72 -10.79
N ALA A 279 -25.84 7.85 -11.47
CA ALA A 279 -24.77 8.27 -12.37
C ALA A 279 -23.44 8.49 -11.63
N ALA A 280 -23.48 9.05 -10.41
CA ALA A 280 -22.29 9.20 -9.58
C ALA A 280 -21.68 7.84 -9.22
N ALA A 281 -22.50 6.85 -8.87
CA ALA A 281 -22.04 5.49 -8.59
C ALA A 281 -21.48 4.80 -9.84
N ASP A 282 -22.17 4.91 -10.98
CA ASP A 282 -21.77 4.31 -12.25
C ASP A 282 -20.46 4.85 -12.80
N GLY A 283 -20.16 6.12 -12.52
CA GLY A 283 -18.95 6.81 -13.01
C GLY A 283 -17.77 6.85 -12.04
N VAL A 284 -17.85 6.21 -10.88
CA VAL A 284 -16.83 6.36 -9.84
C VAL A 284 -15.54 5.54 -10.11
N LEU A 285 -15.64 4.36 -10.74
CA LEU A 285 -14.52 3.42 -10.92
C LEU A 285 -13.31 4.05 -11.61
N PRO A 286 -13.42 4.75 -12.75
CA PRO A 286 -12.25 5.33 -13.42
C PRO A 286 -11.45 6.30 -12.53
N ARG A 287 -12.12 7.03 -11.65
CA ARG A 287 -11.48 7.94 -10.69
C ARG A 287 -10.75 7.19 -9.58
N VAL A 288 -11.30 6.05 -9.16
CA VAL A 288 -10.67 5.15 -8.19
C VAL A 288 -9.43 4.50 -8.79
N GLU A 289 -9.52 4.01 -10.04
CA GLU A 289 -8.40 3.43 -10.78
C GLU A 289 -7.26 4.44 -10.96
N GLU A 290 -7.56 5.66 -11.42
CA GLU A 290 -6.57 6.74 -11.56
C GLU A 290 -5.82 7.01 -10.24
N ALA A 291 -6.53 7.02 -9.12
CA ALA A 291 -5.92 7.22 -7.81
C ALA A 291 -5.04 6.03 -7.38
N ILE A 292 -5.45 4.80 -7.69
CA ILE A 292 -4.64 3.59 -7.41
C ILE A 292 -3.40 3.56 -8.29
N ASP A 293 -3.52 3.86 -9.58
CA ASP A 293 -2.39 3.91 -10.53
C ASP A 293 -1.34 4.95 -10.12
N ALA A 294 -1.80 6.03 -9.47
CA ALA A 294 -0.93 7.04 -8.87
C ALA A 294 -0.39 6.68 -7.47
N PHE A 295 -0.59 5.45 -6.98
CA PHE A 295 -0.30 5.01 -5.61
C PHE A 295 -0.95 5.86 -4.51
N ALA A 296 -2.02 6.58 -4.82
CA ALA A 296 -2.77 7.42 -3.88
C ALA A 296 -3.96 6.66 -3.27
N ILE A 297 -3.71 5.52 -2.62
CA ILE A 297 -4.74 4.60 -2.09
C ILE A 297 -5.71 5.32 -1.16
N HIS A 298 -5.22 6.21 -0.30
CA HIS A 298 -6.06 7.04 0.58
C HIS A 298 -7.05 7.91 -0.21
N LYS A 299 -6.64 8.46 -1.37
CA LYS A 299 -7.52 9.24 -2.25
C LYS A 299 -8.57 8.38 -2.94
N ALA A 300 -8.20 7.16 -3.34
CA ALA A 300 -9.18 6.20 -3.87
C ALA A 300 -10.29 5.93 -2.84
N LEU A 301 -9.92 5.73 -1.57
CA LEU A 301 -10.88 5.59 -0.48
C LEU A 301 -11.67 6.88 -0.22
N GLU A 302 -11.07 8.06 -0.30
CA GLU A 302 -11.79 9.35 -0.20
C GLU A 302 -12.86 9.49 -1.28
N ILE A 303 -12.57 9.07 -2.50
CA ILE A 303 -13.54 9.09 -3.61
C ILE A 303 -14.74 8.17 -3.31
N VAL A 304 -14.49 6.96 -2.80
CA VAL A 304 -15.57 6.05 -2.40
C VAL A 304 -16.36 6.60 -1.21
N TRP A 305 -15.72 7.19 -0.22
CA TRP A 305 -16.42 7.80 0.93
C TRP A 305 -17.21 9.05 0.56
N ALA A 306 -16.78 9.82 -0.44
CA ALA A 306 -17.58 10.91 -0.99
C ALA A 306 -18.90 10.38 -1.60
N LEU A 307 -18.84 9.25 -2.33
CA LEU A 307 -20.07 8.61 -2.85
C LEU A 307 -20.96 8.09 -1.70
N ILE A 308 -20.39 7.52 -0.64
CA ILE A 308 -21.15 7.10 0.56
C ILE A 308 -21.85 8.30 1.21
N ALA A 309 -21.16 9.43 1.34
CA ALA A 309 -21.73 10.65 1.89
C ALA A 309 -22.88 11.19 1.03
N ASP A 310 -22.70 11.16 -0.32
CA ASP A 310 -23.76 11.55 -1.27
C ASP A 310 -24.97 10.61 -1.14
N ALA A 311 -24.77 9.31 -1.04
CA ALA A 311 -25.83 8.33 -0.85
C ALA A 311 -26.57 8.52 0.49
N ASN A 312 -25.86 8.84 1.57
CA ASN A 312 -26.48 9.19 2.85
C ASN A 312 -27.31 10.49 2.76
N ARG A 313 -26.81 11.51 2.06
CA ARG A 313 -27.56 12.77 1.81
C ARG A 313 -28.81 12.52 0.96
N TYR A 314 -28.66 11.74 -0.12
CA TYR A 314 -29.79 11.33 -0.94
C TYR A 314 -30.85 10.61 -0.10
N PHE A 315 -30.48 9.57 0.65
CA PHE A 315 -31.41 8.81 1.48
C PHE A 315 -32.11 9.66 2.55
N ALA A 316 -31.39 10.60 3.14
CA ALA A 316 -31.94 11.53 4.13
C ALA A 316 -32.86 12.60 3.48
N GLY A 317 -32.48 13.12 2.33
CA GLY A 317 -33.24 14.17 1.63
C GLY A 317 -34.51 13.65 0.99
N GLU A 318 -34.50 12.40 0.47
CA GLU A 318 -35.70 11.77 -0.14
C GLU A 318 -36.66 11.18 0.90
N GLU A 319 -36.29 11.11 2.17
CA GLU A 319 -37.14 10.70 3.30
C GLU A 319 -38.05 9.49 3.03
N PRO A 320 -37.54 8.29 2.63
CA PRO A 320 -38.39 7.15 2.24
C PRO A 320 -39.42 6.77 3.32
N TRP A 321 -39.10 7.02 4.61
CA TRP A 321 -40.04 6.76 5.72
C TRP A 321 -41.29 7.62 5.65
N ALA A 322 -41.26 8.85 5.07
CA ALA A 322 -42.40 9.74 4.93
C ALA A 322 -43.34 9.23 3.86
N HIS A 323 -42.85 8.59 2.80
CA HIS A 323 -43.61 8.05 1.68
C HIS A 323 -44.37 6.76 1.99
N LYS A 324 -44.07 6.07 3.10
CA LYS A 324 -44.61 4.75 3.42
C LYS A 324 -46.14 4.63 3.27
N LYS A 325 -46.91 5.66 3.63
CA LYS A 325 -48.37 5.66 3.59
C LYS A 325 -48.94 6.46 2.44
N THR A 326 -48.24 7.47 1.95
CA THR A 326 -48.70 8.44 0.97
C THR A 326 -48.32 8.05 -0.45
N ASP A 327 -47.12 7.47 -0.62
CA ASP A 327 -46.57 7.09 -1.93
C ASP A 327 -45.62 5.87 -1.76
N PRO A 328 -46.15 4.65 -1.58
CA PRO A 328 -45.31 3.44 -1.42
C PRO A 328 -44.44 3.13 -2.65
N GLU A 329 -44.83 3.54 -3.84
CA GLU A 329 -44.05 3.37 -5.07
C GLU A 329 -42.77 4.23 -5.02
N ARG A 330 -42.89 5.51 -4.63
CA ARG A 330 -41.74 6.40 -4.43
C ARG A 330 -40.82 5.86 -3.35
N MET A 331 -41.38 5.42 -2.23
CA MET A 331 -40.55 4.74 -1.17
C MET A 331 -39.78 3.58 -1.76
N GLY A 332 -40.42 2.70 -2.54
CA GLY A 332 -39.77 1.56 -3.18
C GLY A 332 -38.64 1.98 -4.11
N THR A 333 -38.86 3.01 -4.91
CA THR A 333 -37.87 3.58 -5.83
C THR A 333 -36.64 4.10 -5.08
N ILE A 334 -36.81 4.87 -4.01
CA ILE A 334 -35.70 5.39 -3.19
C ILE A 334 -34.91 4.24 -2.57
N LEU A 335 -35.59 3.21 -2.06
CA LEU A 335 -34.96 2.04 -1.46
C LEU A 335 -34.20 1.21 -2.48
N TYR A 336 -34.73 1.03 -3.69
CA TYR A 336 -34.04 0.39 -4.80
C TYR A 336 -32.73 1.12 -5.16
N VAL A 337 -32.82 2.44 -5.39
CA VAL A 337 -31.68 3.28 -5.74
C VAL A 337 -30.61 3.22 -4.65
N THR A 338 -31.00 3.34 -3.38
CA THR A 338 -30.04 3.26 -2.27
C THR A 338 -29.39 1.89 -2.15
N ALA A 339 -30.15 0.80 -2.33
CA ALA A 339 -29.63 -0.57 -2.31
C ALA A 339 -28.64 -0.79 -3.47
N GLU A 340 -28.97 -0.29 -4.66
CA GLU A 340 -28.11 -0.40 -5.84
C GLU A 340 -26.78 0.38 -5.66
N VAL A 341 -26.83 1.61 -5.15
CA VAL A 341 -25.61 2.38 -4.85
C VAL A 341 -24.77 1.67 -3.77
N THR A 342 -25.42 1.11 -2.74
CA THR A 342 -24.76 0.31 -1.71
C THR A 342 -24.08 -0.93 -2.29
N ARG A 343 -24.68 -1.59 -3.30
CA ARG A 343 -24.08 -2.72 -4.02
C ARG A 343 -22.78 -2.30 -4.70
N GLN A 344 -22.80 -1.21 -5.44
CA GLN A 344 -21.59 -0.72 -6.13
C GLN A 344 -20.49 -0.32 -5.14
N ILE A 345 -20.86 0.36 -4.04
CA ILE A 345 -19.92 0.66 -2.96
C ILE A 345 -19.33 -0.63 -2.37
N ALA A 346 -20.17 -1.64 -2.12
CA ALA A 346 -19.72 -2.92 -1.57
C ALA A 346 -18.70 -3.63 -2.48
N ILE A 347 -18.91 -3.60 -3.81
CA ILE A 347 -17.93 -4.11 -4.79
C ILE A 347 -16.60 -3.34 -4.70
N LEU A 348 -16.64 -2.02 -4.62
CA LEU A 348 -15.42 -1.19 -4.55
C LEU A 348 -14.63 -1.41 -3.28
N VAL A 349 -15.29 -1.55 -2.13
CA VAL A 349 -14.59 -1.68 -0.85
C VAL A 349 -14.03 -3.09 -0.59
N GLN A 350 -14.42 -4.12 -1.36
CA GLN A 350 -13.86 -5.48 -1.22
C GLN A 350 -12.33 -5.52 -1.36
N ALA A 351 -11.74 -4.67 -2.18
CA ALA A 351 -10.29 -4.60 -2.35
C ALA A 351 -9.56 -4.28 -1.03
N VAL A 352 -10.21 -3.52 -0.15
CA VAL A 352 -9.66 -3.10 1.15
C VAL A 352 -10.23 -3.91 2.30
N MET A 353 -11.54 -4.16 2.28
CA MET A 353 -12.30 -4.85 3.33
C MET A 353 -13.04 -6.07 2.74
N PRO A 354 -12.32 -7.17 2.41
CA PRO A 354 -12.87 -8.29 1.66
C PRO A 354 -14.03 -8.98 2.39
N GLU A 355 -13.93 -9.22 3.69
CA GLU A 355 -15.00 -9.89 4.44
C GLU A 355 -16.24 -9.01 4.61
N SER A 356 -16.04 -7.74 4.92
CA SER A 356 -17.15 -6.79 5.12
C SER A 356 -17.84 -6.46 3.81
N GLY A 357 -17.09 -6.30 2.71
CA GLY A 357 -17.65 -6.14 1.37
C GLY A 357 -18.46 -7.37 0.95
N ALA A 358 -17.94 -8.58 1.16
CA ALA A 358 -18.67 -9.81 0.89
C ALA A 358 -19.98 -9.91 1.70
N LYS A 359 -19.94 -9.61 3.02
CA LYS A 359 -21.13 -9.59 3.88
C LYS A 359 -22.19 -8.60 3.41
N LEU A 360 -21.79 -7.42 2.92
CA LEU A 360 -22.74 -6.46 2.33
C LEU A 360 -23.39 -7.00 1.06
N LEU A 361 -22.60 -7.63 0.18
CA LEU A 361 -23.09 -8.24 -1.06
C LEU A 361 -23.99 -9.45 -0.78
N ASP A 362 -23.68 -10.25 0.25
CA ASP A 362 -24.56 -11.34 0.71
C ASP A 362 -25.91 -10.81 1.17
N GLN A 363 -25.94 -9.70 1.93
CA GLN A 363 -27.19 -9.07 2.39
C GLN A 363 -28.01 -8.47 1.25
N LEU A 364 -27.35 -8.12 0.13
CA LEU A 364 -28.00 -7.66 -1.11
C LEU A 364 -28.33 -8.83 -2.05
N ALA A 365 -28.07 -10.08 -1.63
CA ALA A 365 -28.24 -11.30 -2.42
C ALA A 365 -27.53 -11.25 -3.80
N VAL A 366 -26.37 -10.58 -3.87
CA VAL A 366 -25.56 -10.50 -5.09
C VAL A 366 -24.81 -11.83 -5.26
N PRO A 367 -24.95 -12.53 -6.42
CA PRO A 367 -24.22 -13.76 -6.70
C PRO A 367 -22.70 -13.56 -6.71
N GLU A 368 -21.92 -14.60 -6.38
CA GLU A 368 -20.45 -14.48 -6.32
C GLU A 368 -19.81 -14.11 -7.66
N ASP A 369 -20.38 -14.59 -8.77
CA ASP A 369 -19.94 -14.29 -10.13
C ASP A 369 -20.31 -12.88 -10.64
N ALA A 370 -21.02 -12.09 -9.82
CA ALA A 370 -21.40 -10.71 -10.10
C ALA A 370 -20.82 -9.70 -9.09
N ARG A 371 -19.64 -10.00 -8.51
CA ARG A 371 -19.01 -9.17 -7.46
C ARG A 371 -17.69 -8.54 -7.89
N ASP A 372 -17.33 -8.65 -9.15
CA ASP A 372 -16.15 -7.99 -9.70
C ASP A 372 -16.46 -6.57 -10.23
N PHE A 373 -15.43 -5.85 -10.65
CA PHE A 373 -15.60 -4.50 -11.19
C PHE A 373 -16.37 -4.45 -12.52
N ALA A 374 -16.45 -5.56 -13.26
CA ALA A 374 -17.25 -5.65 -14.48
C ALA A 374 -18.76 -5.60 -14.20
N ALA A 375 -19.16 -5.91 -12.97
CA ALA A 375 -20.54 -5.83 -12.50
C ALA A 375 -20.95 -4.42 -12.02
N LEU A 376 -20.04 -3.44 -12.03
CA LEU A 376 -20.39 -2.04 -11.74
C LEU A 376 -21.20 -1.42 -12.88
N GLY A 377 -21.93 -0.36 -12.56
CA GLY A 377 -22.74 0.39 -13.52
C GLY A 377 -24.04 -0.29 -13.93
N PRO A 378 -24.69 0.21 -15.02
CA PRO A 378 -26.05 -0.17 -15.39
C PRO A 378 -26.27 -1.66 -15.70
N LYS A 379 -25.24 -2.37 -16.16
CA LYS A 379 -25.34 -3.79 -16.55
C LYS A 379 -25.50 -4.73 -15.35
N GLY A 380 -24.96 -4.35 -14.19
CA GLY A 380 -24.98 -5.16 -12.98
C GLY A 380 -26.07 -4.82 -11.98
N ARG A 381 -27.06 -4.00 -12.35
CA ARG A 381 -28.15 -3.55 -11.46
C ARG A 381 -28.81 -4.69 -10.71
N LEU A 382 -29.18 -4.42 -9.46
CA LEU A 382 -30.02 -5.33 -8.66
C LEU A 382 -31.31 -5.66 -9.40
N LYS A 383 -31.71 -6.93 -9.34
CA LYS A 383 -32.95 -7.38 -9.97
C LYS A 383 -34.11 -7.19 -9.01
N PRO A 384 -35.13 -6.40 -9.36
CA PRO A 384 -36.37 -6.32 -8.58
C PRO A 384 -36.97 -7.70 -8.33
N GLY A 385 -37.60 -7.88 -7.17
CA GLY A 385 -38.15 -9.17 -6.75
C GLY A 385 -37.12 -10.13 -6.13
N THR A 386 -35.82 -9.81 -6.11
CA THR A 386 -34.82 -10.61 -5.42
C THR A 386 -35.08 -10.64 -3.91
N VAL A 387 -35.18 -11.83 -3.33
CA VAL A 387 -35.39 -12.03 -1.89
C VAL A 387 -34.09 -11.78 -1.15
N LEU A 388 -34.12 -10.89 -0.18
CA LEU A 388 -32.97 -10.57 0.66
C LEU A 388 -32.99 -11.37 1.96
N PRO A 389 -31.82 -11.73 2.50
CA PRO A 389 -31.71 -12.27 3.84
C PRO A 389 -32.09 -11.21 4.89
N ALA A 390 -32.31 -11.64 6.14
CA ALA A 390 -32.55 -10.71 7.24
C ALA A 390 -31.34 -9.78 7.40
N PRO A 391 -31.53 -8.45 7.47
CA PRO A 391 -30.42 -7.50 7.58
C PRO A 391 -29.72 -7.64 8.92
N SER A 392 -28.40 -7.58 8.89
CA SER A 392 -27.52 -7.62 10.06
C SER A 392 -26.46 -6.50 9.98
N ALA A 393 -26.00 -6.04 11.14
CA ALA A 393 -24.95 -5.02 11.17
C ALA A 393 -23.62 -5.60 10.66
N VAL A 394 -23.05 -4.99 9.60
CA VAL A 394 -21.74 -5.36 9.07
C VAL A 394 -20.63 -4.64 9.83
N PHE A 395 -20.85 -3.40 10.20
CA PHE A 395 -19.92 -2.57 10.94
C PHE A 395 -20.53 -2.14 12.30
N PRO A 396 -20.44 -2.99 13.35
CA PRO A 396 -20.85 -2.57 14.67
C PRO A 396 -19.93 -1.47 15.19
N ARG A 397 -20.46 -0.58 16.04
CA ARG A 397 -19.63 0.39 16.75
C ARG A 397 -18.61 -0.33 17.62
N TYR A 398 -17.39 0.14 17.57
CA TYR A 398 -16.36 -0.30 18.50
C TYR A 398 -16.52 0.44 19.83
N ILE A 399 -16.54 -0.31 20.91
CA ILE A 399 -16.56 0.19 22.29
C ILE A 399 -15.32 -0.38 22.96
N GLU A 400 -14.46 0.48 23.49
CA GLU A 400 -13.27 0.05 24.22
C GLU A 400 -13.70 -0.82 25.41
N PRO A 401 -13.12 -2.00 25.60
CA PRO A 401 -13.42 -2.83 26.77
C PRO A 401 -13.08 -2.10 28.07
N ASP A 402 -13.99 -2.11 29.01
CA ASP A 402 -13.77 -1.50 30.35
C ASP A 402 -12.56 -2.16 31.01
N GLY A 403 -11.43 -1.43 31.16
CA GLY A 403 -10.24 -1.88 31.90
C GLY A 403 -8.89 -1.73 31.23
N GLU A 404 -8.79 -1.46 29.91
CA GLU A 404 -7.49 -1.37 29.22
C GLU A 404 -6.98 0.06 28.92
N ALA A 405 -7.65 1.09 29.37
CA ALA A 405 -7.29 2.49 29.08
C ALA A 405 -5.98 2.98 29.74
N ALA A 406 -5.18 2.12 30.39
CA ALA A 406 -4.04 2.55 31.19
C ALA A 406 -2.70 1.81 30.93
N ALA A 407 -2.57 0.98 29.92
CA ALA A 407 -1.33 0.22 29.68
C ALA A 407 -0.73 0.47 28.27
N SER A 408 -0.86 1.69 27.75
CA SER A 408 -0.31 2.04 26.43
C SER A 408 0.72 3.15 26.47
#